data_5fd3b57ee237e655241a05f54b1eaa50
#
_entry.id   5fd3b57ee237e655241a05f54b1eaa50
#
_cell.length_a   1.000
_cell.length_b   1.000
_cell.length_c   1.000
_cell.angle_alpha   90.00
_cell.angle_beta   90.00
_cell.angle_gamma   90.00
#
_symmetry.space_group_name_H-M   'P 1'
#
loop_
_entity.id
_entity.type
_entity.pdbx_description
1 polymer ?
#
loop_
_entity_poly.entity_id
_entity_poly.type
_entity_poly.pdbx_seq_one_letter_code
_entity_poly.pdbx_strand_id
1 'polypeptide(L)'
;SWEGLRKVPELTRPDGAKIHYEVIGEGDPVLCLGGWGTFCHGNTGGMPFGLSDKFQMIITDYRGIAESTDNPDTPATMSVYADDVIAVLDELGLKNVHLLGMVGIGACVCQIIAIKRPDLARSLVNTGAWAYCDPLLADQLRLYVDIHRESGWEVFQRMVCAYSFTAEYYNNNADRLIGPQGPWRELMGKVDAHQRFIDASLTHNVVEELRT
;
A
#
# COMPACT_ATOMS: atom_id res chain seq x y z
N SER A 1 -10.27 30.08 21.06
CA SER A 1 -10.35 28.65 20.82
C SER A 1 -9.79 28.35 19.45
N TRP A 2 -8.61 27.77 19.41
CA TRP A 2 -7.89 27.35 18.19
C TRP A 2 -8.24 25.91 17.87
N GLU A 3 -9.44 25.66 17.43
CA GLU A 3 -9.84 24.40 16.79
C GLU A 3 -10.34 24.71 15.39
N GLY A 4 -9.44 25.18 14.56
CA GLY A 4 -9.57 25.01 13.14
C GLY A 4 -9.36 23.52 12.87
N LEU A 5 -10.45 22.76 12.78
CA LEU A 5 -10.47 21.40 12.28
C LEU A 5 -9.67 21.38 10.98
N ARG A 6 -8.42 20.88 10.99
CA ARG A 6 -7.75 20.45 9.77
C ARG A 6 -8.69 19.41 9.17
N LYS A 7 -9.34 19.78 8.09
CA LYS A 7 -10.11 18.81 7.31
C LYS A 7 -9.11 17.78 6.84
N VAL A 8 -9.13 16.61 7.44
CA VAL A 8 -8.28 15.49 7.02
C VAL A 8 -8.63 15.19 5.56
N PRO A 9 -7.68 15.19 4.63
CA PRO A 9 -7.97 14.87 3.23
C PRO A 9 -8.57 13.48 3.12
N GLU A 10 -9.83 13.39 2.77
CA GLU A 10 -10.59 12.16 2.70
C GLU A 10 -11.52 12.19 1.48
N LEU A 11 -11.54 11.11 0.71
CA LEU A 11 -12.41 10.94 -0.44
C LEU A 11 -13.39 9.80 -0.17
N THR A 12 -14.69 10.09 -0.27
CA THR A 12 -15.74 9.05 -0.17
C THR A 12 -15.91 8.36 -1.51
N ARG A 13 -15.87 7.03 -1.49
CA ARG A 13 -16.08 6.19 -2.67
C ARG A 13 -17.58 5.86 -2.86
N PRO A 14 -18.01 5.43 -4.07
CA PRO A 14 -19.41 5.11 -4.35
C PRO A 14 -20.03 4.06 -3.44
N ASP A 15 -19.23 3.13 -2.91
CA ASP A 15 -19.64 2.09 -1.98
C ASP A 15 -19.67 2.55 -0.51
N GLY A 16 -19.35 3.83 -0.25
CA GLY A 16 -19.32 4.43 1.06
C GLY A 16 -17.98 4.32 1.79
N ALA A 17 -17.00 3.60 1.25
CA ALA A 17 -15.66 3.59 1.80
C ALA A 17 -15.03 4.99 1.72
N LYS A 18 -14.19 5.33 2.70
CA LYS A 18 -13.51 6.61 2.78
C LYS A 18 -12.02 6.39 2.70
N ILE A 19 -11.40 7.05 1.76
CA ILE A 19 -9.96 6.94 1.50
C ILE A 19 -9.26 8.18 1.99
N HIS A 20 -8.42 8.00 3.00
CA HIS A 20 -7.51 9.02 3.48
C HIS A 20 -6.31 9.15 2.55
N TYR A 21 -5.90 10.38 2.29
CA TYR A 21 -4.69 10.66 1.52
C TYR A 21 -3.95 11.88 2.05
N GLU A 22 -2.67 11.97 1.75
CA GLU A 22 -1.84 13.11 2.09
C GLU A 22 -0.99 13.53 0.91
N VAL A 23 -0.73 14.85 0.83
CA VAL A 23 0.14 15.47 -0.16
C VAL A 23 1.27 16.16 0.59
N ILE A 24 2.51 15.78 0.32
CA ILE A 24 3.69 16.23 1.04
C ILE A 24 4.72 16.74 0.05
N GLY A 25 5.29 17.91 0.32
CA GLY A 25 6.31 18.52 -0.54
C GLY A 25 5.72 19.22 -1.77
N GLU A 26 6.61 19.67 -2.62
CA GLU A 26 6.30 20.41 -3.86
C GLU A 26 7.15 19.87 -5.01
N GLY A 27 6.68 20.07 -6.24
CA GLY A 27 7.38 19.65 -7.45
C GLY A 27 6.58 18.66 -8.28
N ASP A 28 7.25 17.88 -9.11
CA ASP A 28 6.61 16.86 -9.95
C ASP A 28 5.90 15.81 -9.06
N PRO A 29 4.65 15.41 -9.38
CA PRO A 29 3.89 14.52 -8.54
C PRO A 29 4.41 13.08 -8.59
N VAL A 30 4.57 12.46 -7.43
CA VAL A 30 4.91 11.05 -7.24
C VAL A 30 3.87 10.41 -6.35
N LEU A 31 3.14 9.43 -6.88
CA LEU A 31 2.32 8.54 -6.09
C LEU A 31 3.21 7.50 -5.42
N CYS A 32 3.10 7.37 -4.09
CA CYS A 32 3.84 6.36 -3.33
C CYS A 32 2.89 5.35 -2.71
N LEU A 33 2.96 4.13 -3.18
CA LEU A 33 2.21 2.99 -2.65
C LEU A 33 3.17 1.94 -2.11
N GLY A 34 2.96 1.55 -0.86
CA GLY A 34 3.72 0.47 -0.22
C GLY A 34 2.93 -0.82 -0.11
N GLY A 35 3.52 -1.81 0.57
CA GLY A 35 2.81 -3.02 0.98
C GLY A 35 2.04 -2.79 2.28
N TRP A 36 1.19 -3.64 2.66
CA TRP A 36 0.41 -3.82 3.90
C TRP A 36 0.47 -2.69 4.95
N GLY A 37 0.01 -1.48 4.58
CA GLY A 37 0.03 -0.34 5.50
C GLY A 37 1.36 0.41 5.59
N THR A 38 2.27 0.19 4.66
CA THR A 38 3.45 1.05 4.49
C THR A 38 3.04 2.41 3.94
N PHE A 39 3.68 3.48 4.41
CA PHE A 39 3.39 4.88 4.05
C PHE A 39 2.03 5.42 4.51
N CYS A 40 1.37 4.76 5.43
CA CYS A 40 0.13 5.27 6.01
C CYS A 40 0.34 6.58 6.77
N HIS A 41 -0.72 7.38 6.86
CA HIS A 41 -0.74 8.69 7.55
C HIS A 41 0.34 9.65 7.05
N GLY A 42 0.71 9.59 5.77
CA GLY A 42 1.77 10.42 5.22
C GLY A 42 3.18 10.08 5.73
N ASN A 43 3.37 8.90 6.30
CA ASN A 43 4.68 8.46 6.79
C ASN A 43 5.66 8.23 5.63
N THR A 44 6.69 9.06 5.56
CA THR A 44 7.76 8.99 4.54
C THR A 44 8.99 8.22 4.99
N GLY A 45 8.99 7.68 6.22
CA GLY A 45 10.18 7.08 6.82
C GLY A 45 10.77 5.86 6.10
N GLY A 46 9.97 5.18 5.27
CA GLY A 46 10.42 4.06 4.43
C GLY A 46 10.76 4.45 2.99
N MET A 47 10.67 5.72 2.64
CA MET A 47 10.95 6.21 1.28
C MET A 47 12.45 6.47 1.06
N PRO A 48 12.89 6.48 -0.20
CA PRO A 48 14.23 6.90 -0.53
C PRO A 48 14.54 8.30 0.03
N PHE A 49 15.70 8.44 0.64
CA PHE A 49 16.13 9.69 1.27
C PHE A 49 16.10 10.86 0.28
N GLY A 50 15.54 11.98 0.72
CA GLY A 50 15.47 13.22 -0.05
C GLY A 50 14.43 13.25 -1.18
N LEU A 51 13.59 12.21 -1.31
CA LEU A 51 12.56 12.19 -2.36
C LEU A 51 11.53 13.30 -2.14
N SER A 52 11.05 13.47 -0.91
CA SER A 52 10.09 14.53 -0.54
C SER A 52 10.65 15.95 -0.62
N ASP A 53 11.98 16.11 -0.73
CA ASP A 53 12.62 17.43 -0.89
C ASP A 53 12.53 17.93 -2.33
N LYS A 54 12.23 17.06 -3.29
CA LYS A 54 12.26 17.35 -4.73
C LYS A 54 10.94 17.08 -5.46
N PHE A 55 10.06 16.30 -4.86
CA PHE A 55 8.82 15.86 -5.47
C PHE A 55 7.63 16.12 -4.54
N GLN A 56 6.48 16.35 -5.16
CA GLN A 56 5.22 16.33 -4.45
C GLN A 56 4.78 14.86 -4.28
N MET A 57 4.80 14.38 -3.04
CA MET A 57 4.48 13.01 -2.70
C MET A 57 2.99 12.87 -2.41
N ILE A 58 2.30 11.97 -3.12
CA ILE A 58 0.92 11.59 -2.85
C ILE A 58 0.95 10.21 -2.17
N ILE A 59 0.39 10.14 -0.97
CA ILE A 59 0.32 8.93 -0.15
C ILE A 59 -1.14 8.67 0.17
N THR A 60 -1.59 7.42 0.00
CA THR A 60 -2.96 7.01 0.31
C THR A 60 -2.94 5.86 1.31
N ASP A 61 -3.87 5.87 2.24
CA ASP A 61 -4.13 4.71 3.08
C ASP A 61 -5.07 3.76 2.33
N TYR A 62 -4.70 2.49 2.23
CA TYR A 62 -5.57 1.47 1.63
C TYR A 62 -6.86 1.29 2.43
N ARG A 63 -7.92 0.80 1.79
CA ARG A 63 -9.17 0.41 2.45
C ARG A 63 -8.89 -0.43 3.70
N GLY A 64 -9.56 -0.09 4.82
CA GLY A 64 -9.47 -0.81 6.08
C GLY A 64 -8.16 -0.66 6.83
N ILE A 65 -7.25 0.17 6.34
CA ILE A 65 -5.95 0.44 6.97
C ILE A 65 -5.89 1.90 7.41
N ALA A 66 -5.25 2.12 8.56
CA ALA A 66 -4.99 3.44 9.13
C ALA A 66 -6.28 4.29 9.25
N GLU A 67 -6.35 5.42 8.56
CA GLU A 67 -7.50 6.34 8.59
C GLU A 67 -8.57 5.99 7.54
N SER A 68 -8.29 5.08 6.60
CA SER A 68 -9.27 4.68 5.59
C SER A 68 -10.25 3.64 6.12
N THR A 69 -11.52 3.77 5.73
CA THR A 69 -12.54 2.75 5.99
C THR A 69 -12.68 1.79 4.80
N ASP A 70 -13.43 0.72 4.99
CA ASP A 70 -13.73 -0.26 3.95
C ASP A 70 -15.22 -0.56 3.91
N ASN A 71 -15.68 -1.12 2.81
CA ASN A 71 -16.96 -1.79 2.70
C ASN A 71 -16.71 -3.28 2.45
N PRO A 72 -16.99 -4.17 3.42
CA PRO A 72 -16.71 -5.59 3.29
C PRO A 72 -17.52 -6.29 2.18
N ASP A 73 -18.62 -5.69 1.73
CA ASP A 73 -19.43 -6.23 0.62
C ASP A 73 -18.79 -5.95 -0.77
N THR A 74 -17.83 -5.04 -0.83
CA THR A 74 -17.04 -4.78 -2.05
C THR A 74 -15.97 -5.84 -2.20
N PRO A 75 -15.87 -6.56 -3.34
CA PRO A 75 -14.84 -7.56 -3.56
C PRO A 75 -13.43 -6.97 -3.43
N ALA A 76 -12.53 -7.68 -2.74
CA ALA A 76 -11.14 -7.27 -2.60
C ALA A 76 -10.36 -7.70 -3.85
N THR A 77 -10.06 -6.75 -4.72
CA THR A 77 -9.25 -6.94 -5.94
C THR A 77 -8.23 -5.82 -6.08
N MET A 78 -7.13 -6.06 -6.78
CA MET A 78 -6.16 -4.99 -7.10
C MET A 78 -6.82 -3.86 -7.89
N SER A 79 -7.83 -4.17 -8.71
CA SER A 79 -8.60 -3.19 -9.46
C SER A 79 -9.37 -2.23 -8.54
N VAL A 80 -9.98 -2.72 -7.47
CA VAL A 80 -10.68 -1.87 -6.48
C VAL A 80 -9.71 -0.95 -5.77
N TYR A 81 -8.59 -1.45 -5.30
CA TYR A 81 -7.54 -0.60 -4.69
C TYR A 81 -7.00 0.44 -5.67
N ALA A 82 -6.80 0.05 -6.93
CA ALA A 82 -6.35 0.99 -7.97
C ALA A 82 -7.40 2.07 -8.24
N ASP A 83 -8.69 1.71 -8.31
CA ASP A 83 -9.77 2.67 -8.53
C ASP A 83 -9.88 3.70 -7.41
N ASP A 84 -9.60 3.32 -6.17
CA ASP A 84 -9.52 4.25 -5.04
C ASP A 84 -8.42 5.29 -5.25
N VAL A 85 -7.24 4.82 -5.61
CA VAL A 85 -6.07 5.70 -5.85
C VAL A 85 -6.27 6.58 -7.07
N ILE A 86 -6.81 6.04 -8.17
CA ILE A 86 -7.18 6.81 -9.37
C ILE A 86 -8.13 7.94 -9.00
N ALA A 87 -9.13 7.67 -8.17
CA ALA A 87 -10.07 8.70 -7.73
C ALA A 87 -9.40 9.80 -6.91
N VAL A 88 -8.42 9.47 -6.08
CA VAL A 88 -7.62 10.47 -5.36
C VAL A 88 -6.80 11.33 -6.33
N LEU A 89 -6.16 10.73 -7.32
CA LEU A 89 -5.40 11.48 -8.34
C LEU A 89 -6.31 12.38 -9.18
N ASP A 90 -7.51 11.91 -9.54
CA ASP A 90 -8.52 12.70 -10.26
C ASP A 90 -9.06 13.85 -9.39
N GLU A 91 -9.33 13.64 -8.10
CA GLU A 91 -9.74 14.68 -7.14
C GLU A 91 -8.69 15.78 -7.02
N LEU A 92 -7.40 15.40 -7.04
CA LEU A 92 -6.28 16.33 -7.02
C LEU A 92 -6.02 17.01 -8.39
N GLY A 93 -6.72 16.60 -9.44
CA GLY A 93 -6.53 17.11 -10.80
C GLY A 93 -5.17 16.74 -11.41
N LEU A 94 -4.54 15.68 -10.94
CA LEU A 94 -3.19 15.30 -11.34
C LEU A 94 -3.21 14.42 -12.60
N LYS A 95 -2.18 14.63 -13.44
CA LYS A 95 -1.83 13.82 -14.60
C LYS A 95 -0.31 13.72 -14.71
N ASN A 96 0.18 12.79 -15.51
CA ASN A 96 1.62 12.56 -15.68
C ASN A 96 2.35 12.39 -14.33
N VAL A 97 1.82 11.51 -13.50
CA VAL A 97 2.33 11.20 -12.16
C VAL A 97 3.37 10.09 -12.25
N HIS A 98 4.48 10.24 -11.56
CA HIS A 98 5.40 9.11 -11.36
C HIS A 98 4.74 8.12 -10.40
N LEU A 99 4.63 6.86 -10.81
CA LEU A 99 4.05 5.79 -10.00
C LEU A 99 5.18 5.00 -9.34
N LEU A 100 5.31 5.13 -8.03
CA LEU A 100 6.28 4.39 -7.22
C LEU A 100 5.53 3.34 -6.41
N GLY A 101 5.57 2.09 -6.89
CA GLY A 101 5.01 0.93 -6.22
C GLY A 101 6.10 0.15 -5.50
N MET A 102 6.07 0.16 -4.17
CA MET A 102 7.06 -0.52 -3.35
C MET A 102 6.42 -1.73 -2.68
N VAL A 103 7.01 -2.88 -2.94
CA VAL A 103 6.71 -4.17 -2.33
C VAL A 103 5.25 -4.63 -2.51
N GLY A 104 5.06 -5.69 -3.24
CA GLY A 104 3.80 -6.43 -3.29
C GLY A 104 2.63 -5.62 -3.83
N ILE A 105 1.63 -5.40 -2.98
CA ILE A 105 0.36 -4.79 -3.37
C ILE A 105 0.54 -3.40 -4.00
N GLY A 106 1.43 -2.56 -3.48
CA GLY A 106 1.66 -1.23 -4.05
C GLY A 106 2.15 -1.27 -5.49
N ALA A 107 3.04 -2.22 -5.79
CA ALA A 107 3.54 -2.44 -7.14
C ALA A 107 2.44 -2.97 -8.08
N CYS A 108 1.63 -3.93 -7.63
CA CYS A 108 0.51 -4.46 -8.41
C CYS A 108 -0.56 -3.40 -8.68
N VAL A 109 -0.90 -2.59 -7.70
CA VAL A 109 -1.84 -1.47 -7.86
C VAL A 109 -1.32 -0.46 -8.89
N CYS A 110 -0.03 -0.11 -8.85
CA CYS A 110 0.58 0.78 -9.84
C CYS A 110 0.53 0.21 -11.27
N GLN A 111 0.68 -1.11 -11.44
CA GLN A 111 0.47 -1.77 -12.74
C GLN A 111 -0.95 -1.56 -13.25
N ILE A 112 -1.96 -1.77 -12.41
CA ILE A 112 -3.37 -1.57 -12.77
C ILE A 112 -3.65 -0.11 -13.13
N ILE A 113 -3.09 0.85 -12.38
CA ILE A 113 -3.25 2.28 -12.71
C ILE A 113 -2.68 2.58 -14.09
N ALA A 114 -1.46 2.13 -14.38
CA ALA A 114 -0.82 2.35 -15.67
C ALA A 114 -1.59 1.73 -16.84
N ILE A 115 -2.21 0.56 -16.63
CA ILE A 115 -3.05 -0.12 -17.63
C ILE A 115 -4.38 0.62 -17.84
N LYS A 116 -5.09 0.95 -16.74
CA LYS A 116 -6.42 1.57 -16.82
C LYS A 116 -6.38 3.03 -17.23
N ARG A 117 -5.36 3.75 -16.78
CA ARG A 117 -5.24 5.21 -16.91
C ARG A 117 -3.83 5.60 -17.33
N PRO A 118 -3.42 5.24 -18.56
CA PRO A 118 -2.08 5.61 -19.07
C PRO A 118 -1.86 7.13 -19.10
N ASP A 119 -2.93 7.93 -19.13
CA ASP A 119 -2.86 9.38 -19.00
C ASP A 119 -2.38 9.87 -17.62
N LEU A 120 -2.53 9.07 -16.59
CA LEU A 120 -2.02 9.35 -15.25
C LEU A 120 -0.55 8.98 -15.09
N ALA A 121 -0.06 7.99 -15.84
CA ALA A 121 1.26 7.42 -15.64
C ALA A 121 2.33 8.14 -16.48
N ARG A 122 3.28 8.82 -15.83
CA ARG A 122 4.49 9.36 -16.45
C ARG A 122 5.61 8.34 -16.48
N SER A 123 5.78 7.62 -15.41
CA SER A 123 6.71 6.50 -15.28
C SER A 123 6.20 5.53 -14.24
N LEU A 124 6.69 4.30 -14.31
CA LEU A 124 6.37 3.24 -13.36
C LEU A 124 7.66 2.66 -12.80
N VAL A 125 7.86 2.80 -11.50
CA VAL A 125 8.96 2.22 -10.75
C VAL A 125 8.40 1.24 -9.74
N ASN A 126 8.63 -0.04 -9.95
CA ASN A 126 8.12 -1.10 -9.09
C ASN A 126 9.27 -1.90 -8.47
N THR A 127 9.13 -2.22 -7.19
CA THR A 127 10.00 -3.15 -6.48
C THR A 127 9.17 -4.30 -5.88
N GLY A 128 9.68 -5.53 -5.93
CA GLY A 128 8.98 -6.69 -5.38
C GLY A 128 7.61 -6.96 -6.03
N ALA A 129 7.49 -6.64 -7.32
CA ALA A 129 6.26 -6.80 -8.08
C ALA A 129 6.12 -8.20 -8.67
N TRP A 130 4.89 -8.57 -8.93
CA TRP A 130 4.54 -9.70 -9.80
C TRP A 130 3.42 -9.28 -10.77
N ALA A 131 3.40 -9.89 -11.93
CA ALA A 131 2.31 -9.71 -12.91
C ALA A 131 1.27 -10.83 -12.83
N TYR A 132 1.62 -11.92 -12.17
CA TYR A 132 0.80 -13.11 -11.98
C TYR A 132 1.13 -13.76 -10.65
N CYS A 133 0.11 -14.09 -9.88
CA CYS A 133 0.26 -14.82 -8.62
C CYS A 133 0.34 -16.32 -8.90
N ASP A 134 1.56 -16.86 -8.93
CA ASP A 134 1.77 -18.30 -9.13
C ASP A 134 1.43 -19.12 -7.86
N PRO A 135 1.37 -20.47 -7.95
CA PRO A 135 1.01 -21.31 -6.81
C PRO A 135 1.94 -21.14 -5.60
N LEU A 136 3.23 -20.96 -5.78
CA LEU A 136 4.18 -20.77 -4.68
C LEU A 136 3.91 -19.45 -3.96
N LEU A 137 3.77 -18.36 -4.70
CA LEU A 137 3.44 -17.05 -4.14
C LEU A 137 2.09 -17.07 -3.45
N ALA A 138 1.09 -17.75 -4.05
CA ALA A 138 -0.25 -17.89 -3.46
C ALA A 138 -0.19 -18.58 -2.09
N ASP A 139 0.58 -19.65 -1.96
CA ASP A 139 0.73 -20.34 -0.69
C ASP A 139 1.51 -19.52 0.34
N GLN A 140 2.56 -18.80 -0.07
CA GLN A 140 3.28 -17.88 0.81
C GLN A 140 2.35 -16.77 1.35
N LEU A 141 1.54 -16.18 0.48
CA LEU A 141 0.60 -15.12 0.87
C LEU A 141 -0.48 -15.64 1.83
N ARG A 142 -1.02 -16.83 1.59
CA ARG A 142 -1.99 -17.46 2.51
C ARG A 142 -1.37 -17.74 3.87
N LEU A 143 -0.14 -18.27 3.89
CA LEU A 143 0.58 -18.52 5.15
C LEU A 143 0.76 -17.24 5.98
N TYR A 144 0.99 -16.11 5.37
CA TYR A 144 1.12 -14.84 6.12
C TYR A 144 -0.16 -14.48 6.87
N VAL A 145 -1.31 -14.53 6.24
CA VAL A 145 -2.56 -14.19 6.91
C VAL A 145 -3.01 -15.30 7.88
N ASP A 146 -2.72 -16.56 7.58
CA ASP A 146 -3.03 -17.67 8.48
C ASP A 146 -2.23 -17.58 9.79
N ILE A 147 -0.94 -17.28 9.70
CA ILE A 147 -0.10 -17.05 10.89
C ILE A 147 -0.60 -15.83 11.68
N HIS A 148 -0.98 -14.74 11.01
CA HIS A 148 -1.56 -13.58 11.68
C HIS A 148 -2.85 -13.94 12.41
N ARG A 149 -3.72 -14.75 11.79
CA ARG A 149 -5.01 -15.18 12.36
C ARG A 149 -4.84 -16.16 13.51
N GLU A 150 -4.00 -17.18 13.34
CA GLU A 150 -3.91 -18.31 14.25
C GLU A 150 -2.90 -18.09 15.38
N SER A 151 -1.82 -17.36 15.11
CA SER A 151 -0.72 -17.15 16.06
C SER A 151 -0.60 -15.70 16.55
N GLY A 152 -1.37 -14.79 15.95
CA GLY A 152 -1.39 -13.38 16.31
C GLY A 152 -0.34 -12.53 15.57
N TRP A 153 -0.55 -11.22 15.67
CA TRP A 153 0.25 -10.23 14.94
C TRP A 153 1.73 -10.26 15.30
N GLU A 154 2.06 -10.47 16.55
CA GLU A 154 3.48 -10.48 17.00
C GLU A 154 4.28 -11.61 16.37
N VAL A 155 3.68 -12.81 16.24
CA VAL A 155 4.33 -13.94 15.59
C VAL A 155 4.46 -13.68 14.09
N PHE A 156 3.41 -13.15 13.47
CA PHE A 156 3.43 -12.73 12.07
C PHE A 156 4.54 -11.71 11.82
N GLN A 157 4.61 -10.62 12.60
CA GLN A 157 5.64 -9.58 12.46
C GLN A 157 7.04 -10.18 12.56
N ARG A 158 7.28 -11.00 13.58
CA ARG A 158 8.60 -11.61 13.83
C ARG A 158 9.03 -12.50 12.67
N MET A 159 8.09 -13.30 12.16
CA MET A 159 8.36 -14.16 11.00
C MET A 159 8.72 -13.33 9.77
N VAL A 160 7.90 -12.34 9.43
CA VAL A 160 8.13 -11.52 8.22
C VAL A 160 9.44 -10.72 8.36
N CYS A 161 9.74 -10.17 9.54
CA CYS A 161 11.02 -9.52 9.80
C CYS A 161 12.21 -10.47 9.58
N ALA A 162 12.13 -11.70 10.06
CA ALA A 162 13.21 -12.68 9.93
C ALA A 162 13.49 -13.06 8.45
N TYR A 163 12.47 -13.00 7.59
CA TYR A 163 12.61 -13.27 6.16
C TYR A 163 12.94 -12.03 5.31
N SER A 164 12.62 -10.84 5.79
CA SER A 164 12.74 -9.60 5.00
C SER A 164 14.08 -8.88 5.16
N PHE A 165 14.80 -9.15 6.24
CA PHE A 165 16.03 -8.44 6.56
C PHE A 165 17.23 -9.39 6.59
N THR A 166 18.43 -8.88 6.29
CA THR A 166 19.66 -9.63 6.49
C THR A 166 19.90 -9.88 7.98
N ALA A 167 20.60 -10.94 8.32
CA ALA A 167 20.94 -11.25 9.71
C ALA A 167 21.67 -10.09 10.41
N GLU A 168 22.60 -9.43 9.72
CA GLU A 168 23.31 -8.27 10.25
C GLU A 168 22.36 -7.12 10.57
N TYR A 169 21.50 -6.75 9.63
CA TYR A 169 20.53 -5.66 9.83
C TYR A 169 19.54 -6.00 10.96
N TYR A 170 19.00 -7.22 10.95
CA TYR A 170 18.08 -7.69 11.98
C TYR A 170 18.72 -7.62 13.37
N ASN A 171 19.92 -8.20 13.55
CA ASN A 171 20.59 -8.25 14.84
C ASN A 171 20.92 -6.85 15.39
N ASN A 172 21.26 -5.92 14.52
CA ASN A 172 21.58 -4.53 14.90
C ASN A 172 20.35 -3.65 15.14
N ASN A 173 19.15 -4.09 14.76
CA ASN A 173 17.93 -3.29 14.80
C ASN A 173 16.73 -4.03 15.43
N ALA A 174 16.93 -5.14 16.12
CA ALA A 174 15.84 -5.97 16.63
C ALA A 174 14.83 -5.19 17.49
N ASP A 175 15.30 -4.28 18.33
CA ASP A 175 14.45 -3.44 19.18
C ASP A 175 13.54 -2.48 18.40
N ARG A 176 13.91 -2.14 17.16
CA ARG A 176 13.13 -1.29 16.26
C ARG A 176 12.22 -2.09 15.33
N LEU A 177 12.59 -3.31 15.03
CA LEU A 177 11.87 -4.18 14.09
C LEU A 177 10.73 -4.93 14.75
N ILE A 178 10.87 -5.26 16.04
CA ILE A 178 9.89 -6.08 16.76
C ILE A 178 9.14 -5.22 17.76
N GLY A 179 7.82 -5.30 17.72
CA GLY A 179 6.93 -4.59 18.62
C GLY A 179 5.97 -3.62 17.92
N PRO A 180 5.14 -2.89 18.69
CA PRO A 180 4.04 -2.10 18.18
C PRO A 180 4.44 -0.89 17.33
N GLN A 181 5.71 -0.51 17.33
CA GLN A 181 6.26 0.57 16.51
C GLN A 181 7.05 0.07 15.30
N GLY A 182 7.17 -1.24 15.17
CA GLY A 182 7.88 -1.87 14.05
C GLY A 182 7.10 -1.90 12.74
N PRO A 183 7.67 -2.52 11.70
CA PRO A 183 7.02 -2.72 10.41
C PRO A 183 5.67 -3.43 10.54
N TRP A 184 4.79 -3.17 9.58
CA TRP A 184 3.42 -3.75 9.47
C TRP A 184 2.51 -3.49 10.68
N ARG A 185 2.84 -2.52 11.53
CA ARG A 185 2.03 -2.14 12.72
C ARG A 185 0.58 -1.81 12.37
N GLU A 186 0.32 -1.31 11.17
CA GLU A 186 -1.03 -0.96 10.71
C GLU A 186 -1.93 -2.19 10.49
N LEU A 187 -1.35 -3.39 10.41
CA LEU A 187 -2.08 -4.66 10.39
C LEU A 187 -2.43 -5.19 11.78
N MET A 188 -1.86 -4.63 12.85
CA MET A 188 -2.10 -5.12 14.21
C MET A 188 -3.59 -5.08 14.56
N GLY A 189 -4.18 -6.24 14.87
CA GLY A 189 -5.61 -6.39 15.12
C GLY A 189 -6.52 -6.30 13.89
N LYS A 190 -5.96 -6.23 12.67
CA LYS A 190 -6.71 -6.06 11.42
C LYS A 190 -6.57 -7.27 10.49
N VAL A 191 -6.92 -8.45 10.99
CA VAL A 191 -6.83 -9.71 10.21
C VAL A 191 -7.71 -9.67 8.97
N ASP A 192 -8.90 -9.06 9.06
CA ASP A 192 -9.82 -8.98 7.91
C ASP A 192 -9.24 -8.10 6.79
N ALA A 193 -8.65 -6.96 7.13
CA ALA A 193 -7.96 -6.12 6.14
C ALA A 193 -6.77 -6.86 5.52
N HIS A 194 -6.01 -7.62 6.31
CA HIS A 194 -4.92 -8.45 5.81
C HIS A 194 -5.43 -9.53 4.87
N GLN A 195 -6.51 -10.23 5.23
CA GLN A 195 -7.15 -11.23 4.37
C GLN A 195 -7.56 -10.62 3.01
N ARG A 196 -8.14 -9.43 3.03
CA ARG A 196 -8.57 -8.75 1.80
C ARG A 196 -7.39 -8.38 0.91
N PHE A 197 -6.24 -7.99 1.47
CA PHE A 197 -5.01 -7.80 0.70
C PHE A 197 -4.54 -9.11 0.04
N ILE A 198 -4.62 -10.22 0.77
CA ILE A 198 -4.27 -11.53 0.22
C ILE A 198 -5.23 -11.92 -0.90
N ASP A 199 -6.54 -11.80 -0.69
CA ASP A 199 -7.56 -12.10 -1.71
C ASP A 199 -7.34 -11.32 -3.00
N ALA A 200 -7.04 -10.02 -2.90
CA ALA A 200 -6.70 -9.19 -4.04
C ALA A 200 -5.42 -9.66 -4.75
N SER A 201 -4.43 -10.11 -3.99
CA SER A 201 -3.15 -10.60 -4.52
C SER A 201 -3.32 -11.92 -5.28
N LEU A 202 -4.14 -12.84 -4.76
CA LEU A 202 -4.36 -14.17 -5.35
C LEU A 202 -5.00 -14.12 -6.75
N THR A 203 -5.81 -13.09 -7.01
CA THR A 203 -6.51 -12.93 -8.30
C THR A 203 -5.80 -12.00 -9.28
N HIS A 204 -4.65 -11.42 -8.87
CA HIS A 204 -3.90 -10.51 -9.73
C HIS A 204 -3.22 -11.25 -10.88
N ASN A 205 -3.60 -10.87 -12.11
CA ASN A 205 -2.97 -11.35 -13.34
C ASN A 205 -3.11 -10.27 -14.42
N VAL A 206 -2.00 -9.70 -14.81
CA VAL A 206 -1.92 -8.62 -15.81
C VAL A 206 -0.83 -8.91 -16.86
N VAL A 207 -0.46 -10.17 -17.03
CA VAL A 207 0.63 -10.58 -17.93
C VAL A 207 0.37 -10.12 -19.35
N GLU A 208 -0.86 -10.29 -19.85
CA GLU A 208 -1.19 -9.94 -21.21
C GLU A 208 -1.28 -8.41 -21.41
N GLU A 209 -1.85 -7.70 -20.44
CA GLU A 209 -2.01 -6.25 -20.49
C GLU A 209 -0.67 -5.50 -20.42
N LEU A 210 0.33 -6.07 -19.76
CA LEU A 210 1.68 -5.48 -19.67
C LEU A 210 2.53 -5.69 -20.92
N ARG A 211 2.07 -6.49 -21.89
CA ARG A 211 2.76 -6.74 -23.17
C ARG A 211 2.45 -5.70 -24.26
N THR A 212 1.45 -4.89 -24.02
CA THR A 212 0.98 -3.86 -24.97
C THR A 212 1.53 -2.49 -24.61
#